data_3aeae7ff6421d954e24004af337d9e38
#
_entry.id   3aeae7ff6421d954e24004af337d9e38
#
_cell.length_a   1.000
_cell.length_b   1.000
_cell.length_c   1.000
_cell.angle_alpha   90.00
_cell.angle_beta   90.00
_cell.angle_gamma   90.00
#
_symmetry.space_group_name_H-M   'P 1'
#
loop_
_entity.id
_entity.type
_entity.pdbx_description
1 polymer ?
#
loop_
_entity_poly.entity_id
_entity_poly.type
_entity_poly.pdbx_seq_one_letter_code
_entity_poly.pdbx_strand_id
1 'polypeptide(L)'
;MNERDLENYNFIRAGGIGFIEQKRGLIEVSGKEAVQFLNGLITNDVAKLEESERMYAAFPNAQGRLLAVIRVMRRNDKFLFETEAATHEKVYQNLFRFTFAGDFFVEDLTEKYGYFSIANYKLQITNSDSIEFDSRFGRDRFVPKEAAEEFLNELKNQAAVEISGELYEVLRIEQGIPLYAVDMDETTIVPELGIENLISYNKGCYIGQEIIARIYFRGHIAKQLTGLIFENEAAPVNPDDEIKSTEGKNAGRITSVTFSPKLEKTIALAFVRYDYLAEDTALKIGDLTAKVKNLPFIV
;
A
#
# COMPACT_ATOMS: atom_id res chain seq x y z
N MET A 1 -9.90 20.38 2.21
CA MET A 1 -10.89 19.57 2.96
C MET A 1 -12.04 20.45 3.38
N ASN A 2 -13.28 20.07 3.08
CA ASN A 2 -14.50 20.80 3.43
C ASN A 2 -14.92 20.53 4.89
N GLU A 3 -15.95 21.25 5.40
CA GLU A 3 -16.42 21.18 6.79
C GLU A 3 -16.91 19.75 7.15
N ARG A 4 -17.66 19.10 6.25
CA ARG A 4 -18.14 17.72 6.44
C ARG A 4 -17.00 16.71 6.54
N ASP A 5 -15.97 16.86 5.71
CA ASP A 5 -14.80 15.99 5.77
C ASP A 5 -14.03 16.18 7.08
N LEU A 6 -13.96 17.39 7.61
CA LEU A 6 -13.33 17.66 8.90
C LEU A 6 -14.14 17.03 10.06
N GLU A 7 -15.47 17.09 10.02
CA GLU A 7 -16.33 16.39 10.97
C GLU A 7 -16.14 14.88 10.91
N ASN A 8 -16.16 14.30 9.70
CA ASN A 8 -15.90 12.86 9.48
C ASN A 8 -14.49 12.45 9.92
N TYR A 9 -13.48 13.28 9.65
CA TYR A 9 -12.12 13.06 10.14
C TYR A 9 -12.08 12.97 11.66
N ASN A 10 -12.65 13.95 12.36
CA ASN A 10 -12.70 13.97 13.83
C ASN A 10 -13.48 12.76 14.39
N PHE A 11 -14.60 12.40 13.76
CA PHE A 11 -15.38 11.22 14.14
C PHE A 11 -14.54 9.93 14.02
N ILE A 12 -13.83 9.74 12.91
CA ILE A 12 -12.96 8.57 12.70
C ILE A 12 -11.80 8.57 13.70
N ARG A 13 -11.17 9.73 13.96
CA ARG A 13 -10.09 9.84 14.96
C ARG A 13 -10.54 9.60 16.40
N ALA A 14 -11.82 9.80 16.68
CA ALA A 14 -12.45 9.44 17.97
C ALA A 14 -12.84 7.94 18.06
N GLY A 15 -12.57 7.14 17.03
CA GLY A 15 -12.88 5.70 16.98
C GLY A 15 -14.19 5.36 16.28
N GLY A 16 -14.82 6.33 15.62
CA GLY A 16 -15.98 6.10 14.76
C GLY A 16 -15.61 5.36 13.48
N ILE A 17 -16.57 4.62 12.92
CA ILE A 17 -16.34 3.83 11.70
C ILE A 17 -16.44 4.74 10.48
N GLY A 18 -15.41 4.72 9.62
CA GLY A 18 -15.42 5.34 8.31
C GLY A 18 -15.24 4.30 7.22
N PHE A 19 -15.89 4.47 6.06
CA PHE A 19 -15.70 3.55 4.94
C PHE A 19 -15.64 4.30 3.61
N ILE A 20 -14.96 3.67 2.65
CA ILE A 20 -14.92 4.13 1.26
C ILE A 20 -14.93 2.92 0.33
N GLU A 21 -15.77 2.98 -0.70
CA GLU A 21 -15.70 2.04 -1.81
C GLU A 21 -14.60 2.46 -2.79
N GLN A 22 -13.76 1.53 -3.20
CA GLN A 22 -12.64 1.78 -4.10
C GLN A 22 -12.59 0.72 -5.21
N LYS A 23 -11.86 1.04 -6.28
CA LYS A 23 -11.53 0.08 -7.33
C LYS A 23 -10.26 -0.66 -6.95
N ARG A 24 -10.38 -1.95 -6.65
CA ARG A 24 -9.26 -2.86 -6.40
C ARG A 24 -9.49 -4.15 -7.18
N GLY A 25 -8.42 -4.77 -7.64
CA GLY A 25 -8.49 -6.05 -8.32
C GLY A 25 -8.39 -7.22 -7.35
N LEU A 26 -9.08 -8.29 -7.69
CA LEU A 26 -9.03 -9.56 -6.99
C LEU A 26 -8.76 -10.70 -7.99
N ILE A 27 -7.61 -11.38 -7.82
CA ILE A 27 -7.21 -12.50 -8.68
C ILE A 27 -7.11 -13.75 -7.81
N GLU A 28 -7.72 -14.85 -8.27
CA GLU A 28 -7.54 -16.17 -7.68
C GLU A 28 -6.48 -16.95 -8.45
N VAL A 29 -5.56 -17.57 -7.71
CA VAL A 29 -4.54 -18.47 -8.25
C VAL A 29 -4.68 -19.83 -7.58
N SER A 30 -4.72 -20.90 -8.38
CA SER A 30 -4.87 -22.27 -7.91
C SER A 30 -4.02 -23.26 -8.73
N GLY A 31 -4.01 -24.52 -8.31
CA GLY A 31 -3.26 -25.59 -8.97
C GLY A 31 -2.12 -26.13 -8.12
N LYS A 32 -1.68 -27.35 -8.44
CA LYS A 32 -0.64 -28.07 -7.65
C LYS A 32 0.73 -27.38 -7.71
N GLU A 33 0.98 -26.64 -8.79
CA GLU A 33 2.25 -25.92 -9.00
C GLU A 33 2.16 -24.44 -8.61
N ALA A 34 1.00 -23.98 -8.06
CA ALA A 34 0.79 -22.58 -7.69
C ALA A 34 1.89 -22.05 -6.76
N VAL A 35 2.26 -22.77 -5.71
CA VAL A 35 3.32 -22.39 -4.77
C VAL A 35 4.65 -22.20 -5.48
N GLN A 36 5.02 -23.13 -6.37
CA GLN A 36 6.29 -23.09 -7.10
C GLN A 36 6.38 -21.88 -8.02
N PHE A 37 5.33 -21.65 -8.83
CA PHE A 37 5.29 -20.52 -9.76
C PHE A 37 5.26 -19.18 -9.02
N LEU A 38 4.40 -19.04 -8.02
CA LEU A 38 4.30 -17.81 -7.23
C LEU A 38 5.61 -17.48 -6.53
N ASN A 39 6.26 -18.48 -5.94
CA ASN A 39 7.57 -18.27 -5.32
C ASN A 39 8.67 -17.85 -6.31
N GLY A 40 8.53 -18.16 -7.59
CA GLY A 40 9.42 -17.67 -8.64
C GLY A 40 9.11 -16.24 -9.12
N LEU A 41 7.94 -15.69 -8.82
CA LEU A 41 7.45 -14.42 -9.37
C LEU A 41 7.44 -13.26 -8.39
N ILE A 42 7.19 -13.51 -7.11
CA ILE A 42 7.00 -12.48 -6.09
C ILE A 42 8.12 -12.50 -5.05
N THR A 43 8.27 -11.41 -4.33
CA THR A 43 9.37 -11.23 -3.36
C THR A 43 9.19 -11.98 -2.06
N ASN A 44 7.96 -12.37 -1.69
CA ASN A 44 7.70 -13.06 -0.42
C ASN A 44 7.41 -14.56 -0.63
N ASP A 45 7.36 -15.33 0.45
CA ASP A 45 7.34 -16.80 0.44
C ASP A 45 5.93 -17.34 0.70
N VAL A 46 5.18 -17.64 -0.38
CA VAL A 46 3.82 -18.20 -0.27
C VAL A 46 3.78 -19.62 0.31
N ALA A 47 4.93 -20.33 0.30
CA ALA A 47 4.99 -21.68 0.90
C ALA A 47 4.80 -21.64 2.43
N LYS A 48 5.08 -20.51 3.06
CA LYS A 48 4.93 -20.30 4.50
C LYS A 48 3.58 -19.71 4.90
N LEU A 49 2.76 -19.32 3.91
CA LEU A 49 1.46 -18.71 4.17
C LEU A 49 0.47 -19.83 4.54
N GLU A 50 0.01 -19.81 5.78
CA GLU A 50 -0.99 -20.78 6.27
C GLU A 50 -2.41 -20.40 5.84
N GLU A 51 -3.36 -21.29 6.07
CA GLU A 51 -4.78 -21.06 5.74
C GLU A 51 -5.31 -19.82 6.46
N SER A 52 -5.97 -18.95 5.71
CA SER A 52 -6.50 -17.65 6.15
C SER A 52 -5.44 -16.60 6.54
N GLU A 53 -4.15 -16.92 6.46
CA GLU A 53 -3.10 -15.94 6.64
C GLU A 53 -2.95 -15.00 5.43
N ARG A 54 -2.34 -13.85 5.69
CA ARG A 54 -2.15 -12.78 4.71
C ARG A 54 -0.71 -12.28 4.76
N MET A 55 -0.20 -11.86 3.61
CA MET A 55 1.11 -11.23 3.54
C MET A 55 1.15 -10.17 2.44
N TYR A 56 2.07 -9.21 2.59
CA TYR A 56 2.49 -8.34 1.51
C TYR A 56 3.55 -9.03 0.66
N ALA A 57 3.53 -8.75 -0.64
CA ALA A 57 4.59 -9.10 -1.56
C ALA A 57 4.70 -8.05 -2.67
N ALA A 58 5.81 -8.04 -3.38
CA ALA A 58 5.95 -7.26 -4.60
C ALA A 58 6.16 -8.19 -5.80
N PHE A 59 5.69 -7.75 -6.97
CA PHE A 59 6.10 -8.25 -8.26
C PHE A 59 7.28 -7.39 -8.74
N PRO A 60 8.50 -7.90 -8.77
CA PRO A 60 9.64 -7.21 -9.39
C PRO A 60 9.81 -7.63 -10.84
N ASN A 61 10.48 -6.79 -11.63
CA ASN A 61 11.09 -7.21 -12.90
C ASN A 61 12.52 -7.76 -12.68
N ALA A 62 13.18 -8.19 -13.74
CA ALA A 62 14.53 -8.77 -13.67
C ALA A 62 15.59 -7.79 -13.11
N GLN A 63 15.34 -6.48 -13.16
CA GLN A 63 16.19 -5.44 -12.60
C GLN A 63 15.84 -5.09 -11.15
N GLY A 64 14.95 -5.86 -10.49
CA GLY A 64 14.48 -5.60 -9.13
C GLY A 64 13.57 -4.37 -8.99
N ARG A 65 13.06 -3.85 -10.12
CA ARG A 65 12.14 -2.71 -10.14
C ARG A 65 10.70 -3.17 -9.93
N LEU A 66 9.91 -2.30 -9.34
CA LEU A 66 8.53 -2.58 -8.95
C LEU A 66 7.59 -2.65 -10.16
N LEU A 67 6.85 -3.73 -10.29
CA LEU A 67 5.70 -3.83 -11.18
C LEU A 67 4.38 -3.63 -10.41
N ALA A 68 4.30 -4.16 -9.19
CA ALA A 68 3.16 -4.00 -8.29
C ALA A 68 3.53 -4.33 -6.84
N VAL A 69 2.84 -3.72 -5.89
CA VAL A 69 2.69 -4.24 -4.52
C VAL A 69 1.35 -4.97 -4.46
N ILE A 70 1.33 -6.12 -3.82
CA ILE A 70 0.14 -6.96 -3.68
C ILE A 70 -0.03 -7.42 -2.24
N ARG A 71 -1.27 -7.74 -1.87
CA ARG A 71 -1.54 -8.55 -0.68
C ARG A 71 -2.03 -9.92 -1.13
N VAL A 72 -1.48 -10.95 -0.50
CA VAL A 72 -1.80 -12.34 -0.80
C VAL A 72 -2.45 -12.98 0.42
N MET A 73 -3.56 -13.68 0.22
CA MET A 73 -4.21 -14.51 1.22
C MET A 73 -4.26 -15.95 0.74
N ARG A 74 -4.03 -16.92 1.63
CA ARG A 74 -4.33 -18.32 1.37
C ARG A 74 -5.75 -18.66 1.85
N ARG A 75 -6.56 -19.26 0.97
CA ARG A 75 -7.93 -19.68 1.29
C ARG A 75 -8.30 -20.92 0.48
N ASN A 76 -8.71 -22.02 1.15
CA ASN A 76 -9.14 -23.27 0.51
C ASN A 76 -8.11 -23.81 -0.51
N ASP A 77 -6.84 -23.87 -0.12
CA ASP A 77 -5.70 -24.27 -0.99
C ASP A 77 -5.48 -23.40 -2.23
N LYS A 78 -6.09 -22.22 -2.28
CA LYS A 78 -5.91 -21.21 -3.33
C LYS A 78 -5.24 -19.97 -2.75
N PHE A 79 -4.74 -19.13 -3.64
CA PHE A 79 -4.16 -17.83 -3.29
C PHE A 79 -5.02 -16.71 -3.89
N LEU A 80 -5.44 -15.79 -3.05
CA LEU A 80 -6.19 -14.59 -3.44
C LEU A 80 -5.25 -13.39 -3.42
N PHE A 81 -5.14 -12.71 -4.55
CA PHE A 81 -4.29 -11.54 -4.74
C PHE A 81 -5.16 -10.30 -4.78
N GLU A 82 -4.97 -9.41 -3.81
CA GLU A 82 -5.48 -8.06 -3.91
C GLU A 82 -4.45 -7.18 -4.61
N THR A 83 -4.90 -6.38 -5.57
CA THR A 83 -4.07 -5.50 -6.39
C THR A 83 -4.65 -4.10 -6.46
N GLU A 84 -3.78 -3.09 -6.59
CA GLU A 84 -4.24 -1.75 -6.96
C GLU A 84 -4.81 -1.75 -8.39
N ALA A 85 -5.83 -0.92 -8.64
CA ALA A 85 -6.44 -0.80 -9.97
C ALA A 85 -5.40 -0.45 -11.06
N ALA A 86 -4.41 0.39 -10.73
CA ALA A 86 -3.35 0.80 -11.64
C ALA A 86 -2.39 -0.34 -12.05
N THR A 87 -2.32 -1.42 -11.26
CA THR A 87 -1.41 -2.54 -11.50
C THR A 87 -2.11 -3.85 -11.79
N HIS A 88 -3.44 -3.90 -11.66
CA HIS A 88 -4.24 -5.12 -11.77
C HIS A 88 -3.99 -5.88 -13.06
N GLU A 89 -4.20 -5.24 -14.19
CA GLU A 89 -4.01 -5.87 -15.52
C GLU A 89 -2.57 -6.39 -15.70
N LYS A 90 -1.58 -5.62 -15.26
CA LYS A 90 -0.17 -6.00 -15.32
C LYS A 90 0.10 -7.26 -14.48
N VAL A 91 -0.44 -7.35 -13.27
CA VAL A 91 -0.32 -8.53 -12.40
C VAL A 91 -1.02 -9.72 -13.03
N TYR A 92 -2.27 -9.54 -13.49
CA TYR A 92 -3.04 -10.60 -14.14
C TYR A 92 -2.29 -11.20 -15.33
N GLN A 93 -1.80 -10.37 -16.26
CA GLN A 93 -1.05 -10.83 -17.43
C GLN A 93 0.27 -11.52 -17.04
N ASN A 94 0.96 -11.05 -16.01
CA ASN A 94 2.17 -11.70 -15.51
C ASN A 94 1.90 -13.10 -14.92
N LEU A 95 0.76 -13.32 -14.29
CA LEU A 95 0.33 -14.62 -13.79
C LEU A 95 -0.19 -15.52 -14.94
N PHE A 96 -1.06 -14.97 -15.77
CA PHE A 96 -1.77 -15.71 -16.82
C PHE A 96 -0.84 -16.43 -17.81
N ARG A 97 0.28 -15.81 -18.17
CA ARG A 97 1.26 -16.42 -19.09
C ARG A 97 1.82 -17.77 -18.61
N PHE A 98 1.74 -18.08 -17.31
CA PHE A 98 2.20 -19.35 -16.76
C PHE A 98 1.14 -20.45 -16.77
N THR A 99 -0.12 -20.14 -17.06
CA THR A 99 -1.21 -21.12 -17.13
C THR A 99 -0.98 -22.20 -18.20
N PHE A 100 -0.11 -21.93 -19.17
CA PHE A 100 0.27 -22.89 -20.22
C PHE A 100 1.47 -23.76 -19.86
N ALA A 101 2.10 -23.53 -18.71
CA ALA A 101 3.35 -24.18 -18.34
C ALA A 101 3.17 -25.34 -17.36
N GLY A 102 1.99 -25.54 -16.78
CA GLY A 102 1.73 -26.59 -15.81
C GLY A 102 0.35 -26.52 -15.15
N ASP A 103 0.21 -27.20 -14.00
CA ASP A 103 -1.00 -27.21 -13.18
C ASP A 103 -1.09 -25.90 -12.36
N PHE A 104 -1.38 -24.80 -13.07
CA PHE A 104 -1.45 -23.44 -12.58
C PHE A 104 -2.59 -22.70 -13.26
N PHE A 105 -3.56 -22.23 -12.49
CA PHE A 105 -4.77 -21.57 -12.97
C PHE A 105 -4.91 -20.19 -12.37
N VAL A 106 -5.39 -19.25 -13.17
CA VAL A 106 -5.59 -17.85 -12.78
C VAL A 106 -7.00 -17.43 -13.20
N GLU A 107 -7.77 -16.90 -12.26
CA GLU A 107 -9.11 -16.36 -12.51
C GLU A 107 -9.19 -14.92 -11.98
N ASP A 108 -9.69 -14.00 -12.82
CA ASP A 108 -10.00 -12.63 -12.38
C ASP A 108 -11.39 -12.60 -11.75
N LEU A 109 -11.45 -12.30 -10.48
CA LEU A 109 -12.68 -12.21 -9.69
C LEU A 109 -13.16 -10.76 -9.49
N THR A 110 -12.45 -9.77 -10.02
CA THR A 110 -12.69 -8.33 -9.76
C THR A 110 -14.15 -7.95 -10.01
N GLU A 111 -14.73 -8.43 -11.11
CA GLU A 111 -16.11 -8.09 -11.47
C GLU A 111 -17.17 -8.75 -10.58
N LYS A 112 -16.79 -9.73 -9.75
CA LYS A 112 -17.71 -10.42 -8.82
C LYS A 112 -17.83 -9.72 -7.46
N TYR A 113 -16.91 -8.80 -7.13
CA TYR A 113 -16.81 -8.18 -5.81
C TYR A 113 -16.79 -6.65 -5.87
N GLY A 114 -17.34 -6.02 -4.83
CA GLY A 114 -17.07 -4.63 -4.47
C GLY A 114 -15.99 -4.60 -3.39
N TYR A 115 -15.12 -3.58 -3.41
CA TYR A 115 -14.06 -3.43 -2.43
C TYR A 115 -14.29 -2.21 -1.54
N PHE A 116 -14.22 -2.43 -0.24
CA PHE A 116 -14.44 -1.42 0.80
C PHE A 116 -13.23 -1.34 1.73
N SER A 117 -12.68 -0.14 1.88
CA SER A 117 -11.69 0.16 2.93
C SER A 117 -12.42 0.77 4.13
N ILE A 118 -12.19 0.22 5.32
CA ILE A 118 -12.99 0.52 6.51
C ILE A 118 -12.07 0.85 7.69
N ALA A 119 -12.17 2.10 8.15
CA ALA A 119 -11.46 2.57 9.34
C ALA A 119 -12.17 2.11 10.62
N ASN A 120 -11.38 1.75 11.64
CA ASN A 120 -11.85 1.42 13.00
C ASN A 120 -12.86 0.27 13.08
N TYR A 121 -12.88 -0.59 12.05
CA TYR A 121 -13.83 -1.69 12.01
C TYR A 121 -13.49 -2.76 13.07
N LYS A 122 -14.40 -2.99 14.00
CA LYS A 122 -14.20 -3.92 15.14
C LYS A 122 -15.09 -5.16 15.09
N LEU A 123 -16.02 -5.25 14.14
CA LEU A 123 -17.02 -6.33 14.12
C LEU A 123 -16.60 -7.47 13.18
N GLN A 124 -16.92 -8.69 13.61
CA GLN A 124 -16.92 -9.86 12.74
C GLN A 124 -18.24 -9.86 11.97
N ILE A 125 -18.19 -9.61 10.66
CA ILE A 125 -19.36 -9.77 9.81
C ILE A 125 -19.54 -11.25 9.47
N THR A 126 -20.77 -11.70 9.56
CA THR A 126 -21.16 -13.11 9.40
C THR A 126 -21.29 -13.58 7.97
N ASN A 127 -21.05 -12.73 6.96
CA ASN A 127 -21.08 -13.16 5.57
C ASN A 127 -19.83 -13.97 5.22
N SER A 128 -19.96 -15.28 5.08
CA SER A 128 -18.90 -16.26 4.88
C SER A 128 -18.13 -16.08 3.56
N ASP A 129 -18.70 -15.39 2.58
CA ASP A 129 -18.15 -15.28 1.23
C ASP A 129 -17.32 -14.01 1.01
N SER A 130 -17.32 -13.10 1.98
CA SER A 130 -16.44 -11.94 1.96
C SER A 130 -14.98 -12.31 2.22
N ILE A 131 -14.07 -11.54 1.62
CA ILE A 131 -12.63 -11.72 1.74
C ILE A 131 -12.06 -10.49 2.44
N GLU A 132 -11.35 -10.68 3.55
CA GLU A 132 -10.80 -9.59 4.34
C GLU A 132 -9.30 -9.53 4.27
N PHE A 133 -8.76 -8.31 4.20
CA PHE A 133 -7.35 -8.00 4.39
C PHE A 133 -7.20 -7.00 5.52
N ASP A 134 -6.18 -7.21 6.36
CA ASP A 134 -5.79 -6.20 7.33
C ASP A 134 -5.13 -5.03 6.59
N SER A 135 -5.42 -3.81 7.00
CA SER A 135 -4.77 -2.63 6.47
C SER A 135 -4.34 -1.69 7.61
N ARG A 136 -3.41 -0.79 7.32
CA ARG A 136 -3.05 0.28 8.28
C ARG A 136 -4.21 1.22 8.61
N PHE A 137 -5.23 1.21 7.75
CA PHE A 137 -6.44 1.99 7.91
C PHE A 137 -7.47 1.34 8.85
N GLY A 138 -7.43 0.00 8.94
CA GLY A 138 -8.33 -0.84 9.70
C GLY A 138 -8.52 -2.17 9.00
N ARG A 139 -9.62 -2.34 8.27
CA ARG A 139 -9.91 -3.54 7.49
C ARG A 139 -10.34 -3.19 6.07
N ASP A 140 -9.83 -3.95 5.12
CA ASP A 140 -10.27 -3.90 3.74
C ASP A 140 -11.06 -5.17 3.43
N ARG A 141 -12.15 -5.02 2.68
CA ARG A 141 -13.07 -6.12 2.42
C ARG A 141 -13.52 -6.17 0.97
N PHE A 142 -13.38 -7.33 0.36
CA PHE A 142 -14.10 -7.67 -0.84
C PHE A 142 -15.43 -8.31 -0.46
N VAL A 143 -16.53 -7.71 -0.90
CA VAL A 143 -17.90 -8.14 -0.66
C VAL A 143 -18.49 -8.58 -1.98
N PRO A 144 -19.11 -9.79 -2.08
CA PRO A 144 -19.84 -10.18 -3.29
C PRO A 144 -20.82 -9.09 -3.72
N LYS A 145 -20.90 -8.79 -5.02
CA LYS A 145 -21.73 -7.67 -5.51
C LYS A 145 -23.20 -7.82 -5.12
N GLU A 146 -23.72 -9.04 -5.08
CA GLU A 146 -25.07 -9.34 -4.64
C GLU A 146 -25.33 -9.03 -3.16
N ALA A 147 -24.29 -9.03 -2.33
CA ALA A 147 -24.36 -8.72 -0.90
C ALA A 147 -23.95 -7.26 -0.57
N ALA A 148 -23.50 -6.50 -1.56
CA ALA A 148 -22.94 -5.15 -1.32
C ALA A 148 -23.96 -4.17 -0.73
N GLU A 149 -25.21 -4.20 -1.17
CA GLU A 149 -26.27 -3.32 -0.65
C GLU A 149 -26.61 -3.65 0.81
N GLU A 150 -26.72 -4.93 1.16
CA GLU A 150 -26.93 -5.37 2.55
C GLU A 150 -25.77 -4.95 3.43
N PHE A 151 -24.53 -5.12 2.96
CA PHE A 151 -23.34 -4.70 3.67
C PHE A 151 -23.29 -3.19 3.92
N LEU A 152 -23.62 -2.37 2.92
CA LEU A 152 -23.70 -0.91 3.08
C LEU A 152 -24.77 -0.50 4.09
N ASN A 153 -25.92 -1.18 4.09
CA ASN A 153 -26.98 -0.94 5.09
C ASN A 153 -26.51 -1.31 6.50
N GLU A 154 -25.75 -2.38 6.64
CA GLU A 154 -25.16 -2.77 7.92
C GLU A 154 -24.18 -1.70 8.43
N LEU A 155 -23.29 -1.19 7.58
CA LEU A 155 -22.38 -0.08 7.94
C LEU A 155 -23.15 1.17 8.39
N LYS A 156 -24.21 1.55 7.67
CA LYS A 156 -25.07 2.69 8.04
C LYS A 156 -25.79 2.48 9.36
N ASN A 157 -26.27 1.28 9.63
CA ASN A 157 -26.91 0.93 10.93
C ASN A 157 -25.94 1.03 12.11
N GLN A 158 -24.64 0.93 11.85
CA GLN A 158 -23.56 1.12 12.83
C GLN A 158 -23.08 2.58 12.90
N ALA A 159 -23.82 3.51 12.32
CA ALA A 159 -23.45 4.92 12.21
C ALA A 159 -22.09 5.17 11.50
N ALA A 160 -21.70 4.27 10.60
CA ALA A 160 -20.52 4.48 9.79
C ALA A 160 -20.69 5.66 8.83
N VAL A 161 -19.65 6.46 8.68
CA VAL A 161 -19.63 7.61 7.76
C VAL A 161 -18.90 7.25 6.47
N GLU A 162 -19.43 7.69 5.35
CA GLU A 162 -18.75 7.57 4.06
C GLU A 162 -17.61 8.58 3.97
N ILE A 163 -16.44 8.12 3.57
CA ILE A 163 -15.21 8.92 3.42
C ILE A 163 -15.14 9.42 1.99
N SER A 164 -14.94 10.72 1.79
CA SER A 164 -14.64 11.31 0.48
C SER A 164 -13.25 10.92 0.00
N GLY A 165 -12.99 11.02 -1.31
CA GLY A 165 -11.65 10.81 -1.86
C GLY A 165 -10.61 11.77 -1.27
N GLU A 166 -10.99 13.03 -1.00
CA GLU A 166 -10.13 14.03 -0.37
C GLU A 166 -9.76 13.64 1.07
N LEU A 167 -10.74 13.19 1.85
CA LEU A 167 -10.49 12.71 3.21
C LEU A 167 -9.66 11.42 3.22
N TYR A 168 -9.88 10.52 2.26
CA TYR A 168 -9.07 9.32 2.12
C TYR A 168 -7.59 9.64 1.87
N GLU A 169 -7.30 10.65 1.01
CA GLU A 169 -5.93 11.12 0.78
C GLU A 169 -5.25 11.60 2.07
N VAL A 170 -5.95 12.37 2.90
CA VAL A 170 -5.42 12.79 4.21
C VAL A 170 -5.07 11.57 5.06
N LEU A 171 -6.02 10.65 5.21
CA LEU A 171 -5.88 9.50 6.09
C LEU A 171 -4.80 8.52 5.61
N ARG A 172 -4.69 8.24 4.28
CA ARG A 172 -3.66 7.36 3.75
C ARG A 172 -2.24 7.92 3.92
N ILE A 173 -2.07 9.24 3.69
CA ILE A 173 -0.76 9.90 3.87
C ILE A 173 -0.36 9.88 5.35
N GLU A 174 -1.29 10.17 6.26
CA GLU A 174 -1.04 10.06 7.71
C GLU A 174 -0.61 8.65 8.12
N GLN A 175 -1.18 7.60 7.49
CA GLN A 175 -0.82 6.21 7.71
C GLN A 175 0.42 5.76 6.91
N GLY A 176 0.99 6.62 6.09
CA GLY A 176 2.16 6.29 5.27
C GLY A 176 1.86 5.21 4.23
N ILE A 177 0.66 5.20 3.65
CA ILE A 177 0.25 4.24 2.62
C ILE A 177 0.55 4.83 1.24
N PRO A 178 1.56 4.31 0.52
CA PRO A 178 1.85 4.77 -0.84
C PRO A 178 0.87 4.18 -1.85
N LEU A 179 0.67 4.90 -2.96
CA LEU A 179 -0.11 4.43 -4.10
C LEU A 179 0.78 4.29 -5.34
N TYR A 180 0.52 3.25 -6.14
CA TYR A 180 1.17 3.07 -7.43
C TYR A 180 0.75 4.17 -8.41
N ALA A 181 1.68 4.61 -9.26
CA ALA A 181 1.55 5.76 -10.18
C ALA A 181 1.39 7.14 -9.49
N VAL A 182 1.44 7.19 -8.16
CA VAL A 182 1.47 8.42 -7.37
C VAL A 182 2.80 8.52 -6.61
N ASP A 183 3.00 7.59 -5.66
CA ASP A 183 4.18 7.58 -4.79
C ASP A 183 5.27 6.61 -5.28
N MET A 184 4.92 5.63 -6.08
CA MET A 184 5.81 4.59 -6.59
C MET A 184 5.43 4.19 -8.02
N ASP A 185 6.41 3.73 -8.79
CA ASP A 185 6.26 3.35 -10.19
C ASP A 185 7.30 2.29 -10.60
N GLU A 186 7.39 2.03 -11.92
CA GLU A 186 8.34 1.08 -12.51
C GLU A 186 9.82 1.49 -12.38
N THR A 187 10.12 2.72 -11.97
CA THR A 187 11.49 3.17 -11.70
C THR A 187 11.94 2.88 -10.27
N THR A 188 10.99 2.58 -9.38
CA THR A 188 11.23 2.27 -7.97
C THR A 188 11.86 0.89 -7.84
N ILE A 189 12.92 0.74 -7.05
CA ILE A 189 13.49 -0.55 -6.66
C ILE A 189 12.76 -1.02 -5.41
N VAL A 190 12.31 -2.28 -5.36
CA VAL A 190 11.42 -2.78 -4.30
C VAL A 190 11.89 -2.45 -2.88
N PRO A 191 13.15 -2.61 -2.47
CA PRO A 191 13.63 -2.20 -1.15
C PRO A 191 13.51 -0.71 -0.83
N GLU A 192 13.41 0.16 -1.85
CA GLU A 192 13.26 1.62 -1.64
C GLU A 192 11.91 2.00 -1.03
N LEU A 193 10.92 1.08 -1.04
CA LEU A 193 9.61 1.32 -0.45
C LEU A 193 9.62 1.36 1.08
N GLY A 194 10.58 0.65 1.71
CA GLY A 194 10.64 0.58 3.17
C GLY A 194 9.45 -0.12 3.84
N ILE A 195 8.65 -0.87 3.07
CA ILE A 195 7.50 -1.62 3.62
C ILE A 195 8.01 -2.86 4.33
N GLU A 196 7.66 -2.99 5.60
CA GLU A 196 8.03 -4.15 6.40
C GLU A 196 7.42 -5.44 5.85
N ASN A 197 8.17 -6.54 5.96
CA ASN A 197 7.76 -7.87 5.54
C ASN A 197 7.35 -8.00 4.05
N LEU A 198 7.73 -7.04 3.19
CA LEU A 198 7.48 -7.09 1.76
C LEU A 198 8.36 -8.13 1.03
N ILE A 199 9.54 -8.43 1.58
CA ILE A 199 10.57 -9.26 0.96
C ILE A 199 11.01 -10.37 1.92
N SER A 200 10.96 -11.61 1.44
CA SER A 200 11.62 -12.75 2.13
C SER A 200 13.03 -12.94 1.59
N TYR A 201 14.02 -12.76 2.44
CA TYR A 201 15.43 -12.98 2.09
C TYR A 201 15.88 -14.43 2.28
N ASN A 202 15.01 -15.30 2.84
CA ASN A 202 15.30 -16.70 3.19
C ASN A 202 14.53 -17.70 2.31
N LYS A 203 13.98 -17.25 1.18
CA LYS A 203 13.27 -18.10 0.20
C LYS A 203 14.16 -18.47 -0.99
N GLY A 204 13.67 -19.37 -1.85
CA GLY A 204 14.32 -19.73 -3.12
C GLY A 204 14.38 -18.57 -4.12
N CYS A 205 14.91 -18.87 -5.31
CA CYS A 205 15.11 -17.88 -6.36
C CYS A 205 13.78 -17.30 -6.89
N TYR A 206 13.79 -16.01 -7.20
CA TYR A 206 12.69 -15.32 -7.85
C TYR A 206 13.22 -14.23 -8.80
N ILE A 207 12.36 -13.75 -9.71
CA ILE A 207 12.72 -12.70 -10.68
C ILE A 207 13.17 -11.44 -9.93
N GLY A 208 14.33 -10.88 -10.31
CA GLY A 208 14.90 -9.65 -9.72
C GLY A 208 15.64 -9.84 -8.39
N GLN A 209 15.70 -11.06 -7.85
CA GLN A 209 16.32 -11.35 -6.57
C GLN A 209 17.78 -10.88 -6.49
N GLU A 210 18.57 -11.02 -7.57
CA GLU A 210 20.01 -10.68 -7.52
C GLU A 210 20.25 -9.23 -7.10
N ILE A 211 19.50 -8.29 -7.68
CA ILE A 211 19.62 -6.86 -7.36
C ILE A 211 19.14 -6.59 -5.94
N ILE A 212 17.97 -7.14 -5.56
CA ILE A 212 17.37 -6.98 -4.23
C ILE A 212 18.28 -7.53 -3.15
N ALA A 213 18.78 -8.76 -3.32
CA ALA A 213 19.69 -9.40 -2.38
C ALA A 213 21.05 -8.68 -2.28
N ARG A 214 21.58 -8.18 -3.41
CA ARG A 214 22.83 -7.41 -3.40
C ARG A 214 22.70 -6.13 -2.58
N ILE A 215 21.57 -5.42 -2.70
CA ILE A 215 21.31 -4.23 -1.90
C ILE A 215 21.28 -4.60 -0.42
N TYR A 216 20.59 -5.66 -0.05
CA TYR A 216 20.41 -6.08 1.34
C TYR A 216 21.72 -6.56 1.98
N PHE A 217 22.48 -7.44 1.29
CA PHE A 217 23.65 -8.10 1.89
C PHE A 217 24.98 -7.35 1.70
N ARG A 218 25.10 -6.51 0.69
CA ARG A 218 26.40 -5.93 0.28
C ARG A 218 26.38 -4.43 0.01
N GLY A 219 25.22 -3.78 0.18
CA GLY A 219 25.07 -2.38 -0.15
C GLY A 219 24.05 -1.69 0.74
N HIS A 220 23.49 -0.64 0.22
CA HIS A 220 22.34 0.06 0.77
C HIS A 220 21.47 0.60 -0.37
N ILE A 221 20.24 0.97 -0.07
CA ILE A 221 19.34 1.67 -1.00
C ILE A 221 19.89 3.05 -1.33
N ALA A 222 19.62 3.56 -2.53
CA ALA A 222 20.01 4.92 -2.90
C ALA A 222 19.11 5.98 -2.23
N LYS A 223 17.83 5.65 -2.08
CA LYS A 223 16.77 6.47 -1.49
C LYS A 223 15.72 5.58 -0.85
N GLN A 224 14.86 6.14 -0.01
CA GLN A 224 13.72 5.41 0.57
C GLN A 224 12.49 6.31 0.64
N LEU A 225 11.32 5.71 0.45
CA LEU A 225 10.05 6.36 0.73
C LEU A 225 9.92 6.55 2.24
N THR A 226 9.71 7.80 2.66
CA THR A 226 9.62 8.19 4.07
C THR A 226 8.66 9.36 4.23
N GLY A 227 8.40 9.78 5.47
CA GLY A 227 7.59 10.93 5.80
C GLY A 227 8.41 12.21 5.91
N LEU A 228 7.78 13.34 5.58
CA LEU A 228 8.25 14.67 5.91
C LEU A 228 7.18 15.43 6.67
N ILE A 229 7.57 16.12 7.76
CA ILE A 229 6.71 17.04 8.49
C ILE A 229 7.28 18.45 8.38
N PHE A 230 6.46 19.39 7.90
CA PHE A 230 6.87 20.78 7.71
C PHE A 230 6.82 21.56 9.03
N GLU A 231 7.73 22.50 9.21
CA GLU A 231 7.74 23.39 10.39
C GLU A 231 6.54 24.35 10.33
N ASN A 232 6.18 24.81 9.14
CA ASN A 232 5.05 25.69 8.91
C ASN A 232 3.73 24.89 8.96
N GLU A 233 2.67 25.48 9.54
CA GLU A 233 1.34 24.86 9.60
C GLU A 233 0.81 24.56 8.18
N ALA A 234 0.82 25.58 7.30
CA ALA A 234 0.42 25.44 5.89
C ALA A 234 1.63 25.76 4.99
N ALA A 235 2.26 24.70 4.46
CA ALA A 235 3.37 24.84 3.54
C ALA A 235 2.87 24.71 2.08
N PRO A 236 3.11 25.70 1.21
CA PRO A 236 2.70 25.66 -0.19
C PRO A 236 3.70 24.79 -1.00
N VAL A 237 3.58 23.48 -0.84
CA VAL A 237 4.40 22.47 -1.52
C VAL A 237 3.53 21.55 -2.36
N ASN A 238 4.12 20.98 -3.40
CA ASN A 238 3.42 20.14 -4.37
C ASN A 238 4.16 18.81 -4.56
N PRO A 239 3.47 17.78 -5.07
CA PRO A 239 4.14 16.62 -5.64
C PRO A 239 5.18 17.06 -6.68
N ASP A 240 6.28 16.31 -6.75
CA ASP A 240 7.46 16.53 -7.59
C ASP A 240 8.39 17.67 -7.14
N ASP A 241 8.08 18.45 -6.10
CA ASP A 241 8.99 19.44 -5.56
C ASP A 241 10.32 18.79 -5.13
N GLU A 242 11.44 19.42 -5.55
CA GLU A 242 12.78 18.96 -5.22
C GLU A 242 13.09 19.20 -3.73
N ILE A 243 13.66 18.20 -3.10
CA ILE A 243 14.15 18.27 -1.73
C ILE A 243 15.67 18.47 -1.76
N LYS A 244 16.16 19.43 -0.96
CA LYS A 244 17.59 19.72 -0.78
C LYS A 244 18.03 19.52 0.65
N SER A 245 19.28 19.17 0.85
CA SER A 245 19.93 19.27 2.16
C SER A 245 20.09 20.74 2.57
N THR A 246 20.39 20.98 3.83
CA THR A 246 20.73 22.32 4.33
C THR A 246 21.94 22.95 3.64
N GLU A 247 22.78 22.13 3.00
CA GLU A 247 23.93 22.56 2.18
C GLU A 247 23.57 22.78 0.70
N GLY A 248 22.31 22.62 0.32
CA GLY A 248 21.83 22.80 -1.07
C GLY A 248 22.03 21.60 -2.00
N LYS A 249 22.49 20.43 -1.50
CA LYS A 249 22.61 19.21 -2.31
C LYS A 249 21.26 18.56 -2.51
N ASN A 250 21.03 17.93 -3.68
CA ASN A 250 19.81 17.16 -3.94
C ASN A 250 19.65 16.05 -2.88
N ALA A 251 18.54 16.06 -2.16
CA ALA A 251 18.20 15.12 -1.10
C ALA A 251 16.98 14.25 -1.42
N GLY A 252 16.22 14.55 -2.49
CA GLY A 252 15.07 13.74 -2.86
C GLY A 252 13.97 14.49 -3.60
N ARG A 253 12.75 13.94 -3.52
CA ARG A 253 11.56 14.46 -4.21
C ARG A 253 10.30 14.12 -3.41
N ILE A 254 9.35 15.05 -3.31
CA ILE A 254 8.01 14.84 -2.76
C ILE A 254 7.18 13.99 -3.72
N THR A 255 6.35 13.09 -3.21
CA THR A 255 5.42 12.29 -4.01
C THR A 255 3.96 12.57 -3.69
N SER A 256 3.61 12.73 -2.43
CA SER A 256 2.26 13.10 -1.98
C SER A 256 2.35 14.13 -0.86
N VAL A 257 1.36 15.01 -0.77
CA VAL A 257 1.30 16.06 0.24
C VAL A 257 -0.12 16.27 0.74
N THR A 258 -0.27 16.54 2.03
CA THR A 258 -1.56 16.92 2.62
C THR A 258 -1.35 17.77 3.89
N PHE A 259 -2.40 18.44 4.32
CA PHE A 259 -2.48 19.00 5.67
C PHE A 259 -3.09 17.96 6.60
N SER A 260 -2.40 17.62 7.69
CA SER A 260 -2.91 16.74 8.74
C SER A 260 -3.61 17.56 9.83
N PRO A 261 -4.93 17.43 10.00
CA PRO A 261 -5.63 18.13 11.08
C PRO A 261 -5.16 17.71 12.48
N LYS A 262 -4.79 16.42 12.64
CA LYS A 262 -4.31 15.89 13.92
C LYS A 262 -2.96 16.46 14.35
N LEU A 263 -2.08 16.69 13.39
CA LEU A 263 -0.73 17.23 13.62
C LEU A 263 -0.69 18.75 13.50
N GLU A 264 -1.76 19.37 12.94
CA GLU A 264 -1.83 20.79 12.60
C GLU A 264 -0.64 21.23 11.72
N LYS A 265 -0.21 20.34 10.83
CA LYS A 265 0.98 20.51 9.99
C LYS A 265 0.74 19.97 8.58
N THR A 266 1.43 20.57 7.61
CA THR A 266 1.63 19.96 6.31
C THR A 266 2.58 18.77 6.48
N ILE A 267 2.18 17.63 5.92
CA ILE A 267 2.96 16.39 5.86
C ILE A 267 3.07 15.91 4.42
N ALA A 268 4.12 15.17 4.12
CA ALA A 268 4.33 14.64 2.78
C ALA A 268 4.95 13.23 2.81
N LEU A 269 4.59 12.41 1.81
CA LEU A 269 5.39 11.25 1.43
C LEU A 269 6.45 11.71 0.44
N ALA A 270 7.66 11.18 0.57
CA ALA A 270 8.79 11.58 -0.26
C ALA A 270 9.81 10.46 -0.41
N PHE A 271 10.45 10.37 -1.57
CA PHE A 271 11.71 9.65 -1.66
C PHE A 271 12.85 10.54 -1.19
N VAL A 272 13.50 10.13 -0.11
CA VAL A 272 14.66 10.82 0.47
C VAL A 272 15.90 9.95 0.25
N ARG A 273 17.03 10.57 -0.15
CA ARG A 273 18.30 9.88 -0.35
C ARG A 273 18.84 9.31 0.96
N TYR A 274 19.52 8.18 0.88
CA TYR A 274 20.01 7.42 2.02
C TYR A 274 20.76 8.26 3.05
N ASP A 275 21.63 9.16 2.61
CA ASP A 275 22.44 10.03 3.49
C ASP A 275 21.61 10.95 4.40
N TYR A 276 20.34 11.15 4.10
CA TYR A 276 19.44 12.09 4.79
C TYR A 276 18.23 11.41 5.45
N LEU A 277 18.17 10.07 5.51
CA LEU A 277 17.01 9.31 6.01
C LEU A 277 16.87 9.31 7.54
N ALA A 278 17.90 9.75 8.28
CA ALA A 278 17.81 9.74 9.74
C ALA A 278 16.62 10.60 10.21
N GLU A 279 15.85 10.07 11.16
CA GLU A 279 14.70 10.80 11.73
C GLU A 279 15.13 12.18 12.26
N ASP A 280 14.27 13.16 12.10
CA ASP A 280 14.49 14.58 12.43
C ASP A 280 15.57 15.30 11.60
N THR A 281 16.15 14.66 10.56
CA THR A 281 17.02 15.35 9.60
C THR A 281 16.28 16.52 8.96
N ALA A 282 16.85 17.72 9.06
CA ALA A 282 16.28 18.92 8.46
C ALA A 282 16.61 18.99 6.95
N LEU A 283 15.56 19.21 6.15
CA LEU A 283 15.62 19.31 4.69
C LEU A 283 14.95 20.61 4.23
N LYS A 284 15.29 21.05 3.02
CA LYS A 284 14.75 22.26 2.39
C LYS A 284 13.92 21.93 1.17
N ILE A 285 12.77 22.58 1.06
CA ILE A 285 11.91 22.59 -0.12
C ILE A 285 11.63 24.06 -0.46
N GLY A 286 12.38 24.60 -1.44
CA GLY A 286 12.46 26.05 -1.62
C GLY A 286 12.96 26.72 -0.35
N ASP A 287 12.20 27.70 0.16
CA ASP A 287 12.49 28.42 1.42
C ASP A 287 11.95 27.72 2.67
N LEU A 288 11.18 26.64 2.49
CA LEU A 288 10.56 25.90 3.59
C LEU A 288 11.50 24.88 4.19
N THR A 289 11.29 24.58 5.48
CA THR A 289 12.00 23.53 6.21
C THR A 289 11.03 22.41 6.57
N ALA A 290 11.45 21.17 6.31
CA ALA A 290 10.77 19.97 6.78
C ALA A 290 11.76 19.04 7.48
N LYS A 291 11.23 18.16 8.33
CA LYS A 291 12.00 17.12 9.02
C LYS A 291 11.55 15.75 8.58
N VAL A 292 12.50 14.85 8.41
CA VAL A 292 12.24 13.43 8.13
C VAL A 292 11.50 12.80 9.30
N LYS A 293 10.46 12.02 9.01
CA LYS A 293 9.68 11.25 9.98
C LYS A 293 9.49 9.80 9.52
N ASN A 294 9.62 8.89 10.46
CA ASN A 294 9.25 7.50 10.23
C ASN A 294 7.73 7.39 10.01
N LEU A 295 7.34 6.46 9.15
CA LEU A 295 5.93 6.16 8.87
C LEU A 295 5.41 5.03 9.76
N PRO A 296 4.15 5.08 10.21
CA PRO A 296 3.15 6.13 9.94
C PRO A 296 3.40 7.42 10.74
N PHE A 297 2.82 8.54 10.29
CA PHE A 297 2.86 9.80 11.05
C PHE A 297 2.03 9.74 12.32
N ILE A 298 0.94 8.97 12.30
CA ILE A 298 -0.01 8.79 13.39
C ILE A 298 -0.19 7.29 13.64
N VAL A 299 0.06 6.88 14.87
CA VAL A 299 -0.12 5.49 15.34
C VAL A 299 -1.51 5.33 15.95
#